data_da722785f37ff43c785746c4e529b604
#
_entry.id   da722785f37ff43c785746c4e529b604
#
_cell.length_a   1.000
_cell.length_b   1.000
_cell.length_c   1.000
_cell.angle_alpha   90.00
_cell.angle_beta   90.00
_cell.angle_gamma   90.00
#
_symmetry.space_group_name_H-M   'P 1'
#
loop_
_entity.id
_entity.type
_entity.pdbx_description
1 polymer ?
#
loop_
_entity_poly.entity_id
_entity_poly.type
_entity_poly.pdbx_seq_one_letter_code
_entity_poly.pdbx_strand_id
1 'polypeptide(L)'
;MEKYNIFEKIIVDKTEEIFFEIFKNETIKVEKIVSNGQKSVENFWYEQEKSEFILLLEGFAILEFEDFEIELKKGDCINIKAKQKHRVKFTSLNEPTIWFAVFY
;
A
#
# COMPACT_ATOMS: atom_id res chain seq x y z
N MET A 1 -3.45 -0.08 -26.70
CA MET A 1 -3.28 0.33 -25.28
C MET A 1 -4.63 0.39 -24.59
N GLU A 2 -4.72 -0.20 -23.43
CA GLU A 2 -5.95 -0.18 -22.66
C GLU A 2 -5.91 0.92 -21.61
N LYS A 3 -7.02 1.62 -21.48
CA LYS A 3 -7.19 2.61 -20.42
C LYS A 3 -7.63 1.91 -19.14
N TYR A 4 -7.07 2.31 -18.00
CA TYR A 4 -7.42 1.78 -16.70
C TYR A 4 -7.73 2.96 -15.76
N ASN A 5 -8.87 2.87 -15.08
CA ASN A 5 -9.21 3.85 -14.05
C ASN A 5 -9.02 3.19 -12.69
N ILE A 6 -8.12 3.74 -11.90
CA ILE A 6 -7.72 3.13 -10.63
C ILE A 6 -8.85 3.05 -9.61
N PHE A 7 -9.88 3.87 -9.78
CA PHE A 7 -11.05 3.85 -8.89
C PHE A 7 -12.16 2.93 -9.35
N GLU A 8 -12.01 2.27 -10.50
CA GLU A 8 -12.99 1.29 -10.96
C GLU A 8 -12.82 -0.02 -10.20
N LYS A 9 -13.94 -0.72 -10.00
CA LYS A 9 -13.95 -2.06 -9.41
C LYS A 9 -13.17 -2.13 -8.10
N ILE A 10 -13.56 -1.27 -7.16
CA ILE A 10 -12.99 -1.31 -5.83
C ILE A 10 -13.62 -2.49 -5.09
N ILE A 11 -12.86 -3.56 -4.98
CA ILE A 11 -13.27 -4.79 -4.34
C ILE A 11 -12.61 -4.86 -2.98
N VAL A 12 -13.39 -5.14 -1.95
CA VAL A 12 -12.87 -5.30 -0.59
C VAL A 12 -13.08 -6.73 -0.12
N ASP A 13 -12.19 -7.18 0.75
CA ASP A 13 -12.29 -8.49 1.39
C ASP A 13 -12.15 -8.28 2.89
N LYS A 14 -12.90 -9.06 3.68
CA LYS A 14 -12.91 -8.90 5.14
C LYS A 14 -11.65 -9.45 5.79
N THR A 15 -10.99 -10.39 5.15
CA THR A 15 -9.88 -11.13 5.75
C THR A 15 -8.52 -10.73 5.25
N GLU A 16 -8.43 -10.19 4.02
CA GLU A 16 -7.13 -9.84 3.44
C GLU A 16 -7.22 -8.66 2.49
N GLU A 17 -6.08 -8.02 2.27
CA GLU A 17 -5.97 -6.97 1.28
C GLU A 17 -6.08 -7.56 -0.12
N ILE A 18 -6.58 -6.76 -1.06
CA ILE A 18 -6.68 -7.15 -2.46
C ILE A 18 -5.57 -6.44 -3.23
N PHE A 19 -4.75 -7.22 -3.92
CA PHE A 19 -3.66 -6.70 -4.75
C PHE A 19 -4.04 -6.83 -6.21
N PHE A 20 -3.91 -5.74 -6.94
CA PHE A 20 -4.21 -5.70 -8.36
C PHE A 20 -3.00 -5.17 -9.12
N GLU A 21 -2.38 -6.03 -9.94
CA GLU A 21 -1.22 -5.63 -10.73
C GLU A 21 -1.68 -4.79 -11.92
N ILE A 22 -1.18 -3.55 -11.99
CA ILE A 22 -1.51 -2.63 -13.09
C ILE A 22 -0.51 -2.78 -14.23
N PHE A 23 0.76 -2.86 -13.89
CA PHE A 23 1.84 -2.95 -14.86
C PHE A 23 3.04 -3.64 -14.25
N LYS A 24 3.76 -4.40 -15.07
CA LYS A 24 4.98 -5.06 -14.60
C LYS A 24 5.94 -5.25 -15.77
N ASN A 25 7.21 -5.02 -15.53
CA ASN A 25 8.28 -5.42 -16.43
C ASN A 25 9.41 -6.02 -15.60
N GLU A 26 10.60 -6.16 -16.16
CA GLU A 26 11.72 -6.81 -15.48
C GLU A 26 12.18 -6.06 -14.22
N THR A 27 11.98 -4.76 -14.17
CA THR A 27 12.52 -3.91 -13.10
C THR A 27 11.47 -3.22 -12.24
N ILE A 28 10.26 -3.04 -12.77
CA ILE A 28 9.22 -2.24 -12.12
C ILE A 28 7.93 -3.05 -12.00
N LYS A 29 7.26 -2.92 -10.86
CA LYS A 29 5.92 -3.43 -10.67
C LYS A 29 5.04 -2.31 -10.11
N VAL A 30 3.87 -2.11 -10.73
CA VAL A 30 2.89 -1.11 -10.31
C VAL A 30 1.63 -1.82 -9.88
N GLU A 31 1.17 -1.54 -8.66
CA GLU A 31 -0.01 -2.19 -8.08
C GLU A 31 -1.00 -1.18 -7.52
N LYS A 32 -2.26 -1.56 -7.56
CA LYS A 32 -3.29 -1.00 -6.71
C LYS A 32 -3.50 -1.99 -5.56
N ILE A 33 -3.54 -1.48 -4.34
CA ILE A 33 -3.81 -2.29 -3.15
C ILE A 33 -5.04 -1.71 -2.47
N VAL A 34 -5.97 -2.58 -2.11
CA VAL A 34 -7.19 -2.15 -1.41
C VAL A 34 -7.24 -2.83 -0.06
N SER A 35 -7.17 -2.03 0.99
CA SER A 35 -7.28 -2.50 2.37
C SER A 35 -8.68 -2.23 2.90
N ASN A 36 -9.16 -3.10 3.75
CA ASN A 36 -10.45 -2.98 4.41
C ASN A 36 -10.27 -3.17 5.91
N GLY A 37 -9.47 -2.29 6.51
CA GLY A 37 -9.15 -2.36 7.94
C GLY A 37 -8.00 -3.30 8.28
N GLN A 38 -7.37 -3.91 7.29
CA GLN A 38 -6.26 -4.83 7.55
C GLN A 38 -5.03 -4.07 8.03
N LYS A 39 -4.25 -4.75 8.84
CA LYS A 39 -2.96 -4.28 9.31
C LYS A 39 -2.00 -5.46 9.37
N SER A 40 -0.71 -5.18 9.44
CA SER A 40 0.31 -6.21 9.55
C SER A 40 0.11 -7.02 10.83
N VAL A 41 0.40 -8.31 10.75
CA VAL A 41 0.40 -9.20 11.91
C VAL A 41 1.43 -8.68 12.91
N GLU A 42 1.11 -8.77 14.21
CA GLU A 42 2.01 -8.34 15.27
C GLU A 42 3.39 -8.99 15.12
N ASN A 43 4.43 -8.20 15.29
CA ASN A 43 5.83 -8.60 15.16
C ASN A 43 6.27 -8.94 13.74
N PHE A 44 5.42 -8.71 12.73
CA PHE A 44 5.80 -8.91 11.34
C PHE A 44 6.31 -7.58 10.75
N TRP A 45 7.48 -7.65 10.10
CA TRP A 45 8.08 -6.50 9.41
C TRP A 45 8.35 -6.86 7.96
N TYR A 46 7.97 -5.95 7.06
CA TYR A 46 8.37 -6.06 5.66
C TYR A 46 9.80 -5.57 5.53
N GLU A 47 10.60 -6.33 4.78
CA GLU A 47 11.96 -5.95 4.42
C GLU A 47 12.19 -6.43 3.00
N GLN A 48 12.02 -5.53 2.05
CA GLN A 48 11.95 -5.88 0.64
C GLN A 48 13.22 -5.53 -0.11
N GLU A 49 13.53 -6.29 -1.16
CA GLU A 49 14.69 -6.05 -2.00
C GLU A 49 14.55 -4.78 -2.84
N LYS A 50 13.31 -4.40 -3.19
CA LYS A 50 13.03 -3.22 -4.01
C LYS A 50 12.56 -2.07 -3.15
N SER A 51 12.77 -0.86 -3.68
CA SER A 51 12.16 0.33 -3.11
C SER A 51 10.67 0.34 -3.46
N GLU A 52 9.89 1.05 -2.65
CA GLU A 52 8.45 1.13 -2.84
C GLU A 52 8.01 2.58 -2.71
N PHE A 53 7.50 3.14 -3.81
CA PHE A 53 6.87 4.46 -3.78
C PHE A 53 5.38 4.27 -3.57
N ILE A 54 4.82 4.92 -2.57
CA ILE A 54 3.41 4.78 -2.21
C ILE A 54 2.71 6.13 -2.33
N LEU A 55 1.52 6.11 -2.95
CA LEU A 55 0.58 7.22 -2.95
C LEU A 55 -0.73 6.69 -2.36
N LEU A 56 -1.21 7.32 -1.30
CA LEU A 56 -2.51 6.96 -0.72
C LEU A 56 -3.59 7.73 -1.48
N LEU A 57 -4.45 7.00 -2.19
CA LEU A 57 -5.50 7.59 -3.02
C LEU A 57 -6.79 7.84 -2.27
N GLU A 58 -7.13 6.98 -1.32
CA GLU A 58 -8.32 7.08 -0.47
C GLU A 58 -8.05 6.40 0.86
N GLY A 59 -8.77 6.82 1.89
CA GLY A 59 -8.68 6.19 3.19
C GLY A 59 -7.65 6.84 4.10
N PHE A 60 -7.18 6.06 5.05
CA PHE A 60 -6.22 6.52 6.05
C PHE A 60 -5.40 5.34 6.51
N ALA A 61 -4.12 5.56 6.74
CA ALA A 61 -3.23 4.51 7.20
C ALA A 61 -2.14 5.05 8.12
N ILE A 62 -1.60 4.18 8.94
CA ILE A 62 -0.41 4.46 9.74
C ILE A 62 0.63 3.41 9.36
N LEU A 63 1.78 3.87 8.87
CA LEU A 63 2.93 3.03 8.64
C LEU A 63 3.88 3.17 9.82
N GLU A 64 4.40 2.05 10.25
CA GLU A 64 5.37 2.00 11.34
C GLU A 64 6.73 1.60 10.79
N PHE A 65 7.75 2.34 11.18
CA PHE A 65 9.16 2.06 10.91
C PHE A 65 9.84 1.76 12.24
N GLU A 66 11.08 1.33 12.23
CA GLU A 66 11.76 0.95 13.48
C GLU A 66 11.81 2.08 14.50
N ASP A 67 12.02 3.33 14.04
CA ASP A 67 12.22 4.46 14.94
C ASP A 67 11.07 5.46 14.97
N PHE A 68 10.08 5.33 14.10
CA PHE A 68 9.00 6.32 13.98
C PHE A 68 7.78 5.76 13.27
N GLU A 69 6.71 6.53 13.30
CA GLU A 69 5.46 6.23 12.58
C GLU A 69 5.12 7.40 11.69
N ILE A 70 4.42 7.10 10.59
CA ILE A 70 3.91 8.12 9.68
C ILE A 70 2.43 7.86 9.45
N GLU A 71 1.62 8.90 9.59
CA GLU A 71 0.23 8.87 9.18
C GLU A 71 0.14 9.26 7.71
N LEU A 72 -0.69 8.53 6.96
CA LEU A 72 -0.96 8.82 5.56
C LEU A 72 -2.43 9.12 5.37
N LYS A 73 -2.70 10.22 4.71
CA LYS A 73 -4.04 10.65 4.32
C LYS A 73 -4.11 10.72 2.80
N LYS A 74 -5.31 10.88 2.27
CA LYS A 74 -5.54 11.04 0.84
C LYS A 74 -4.56 12.03 0.22
N GLY A 75 -3.83 11.59 -0.77
CA GLY A 75 -2.86 12.40 -1.50
C GLY A 75 -1.45 12.36 -0.96
N ASP A 76 -1.22 11.76 0.21
CA ASP A 76 0.12 11.66 0.76
C ASP A 76 0.96 10.62 0.02
N CYS A 77 2.21 10.95 -0.19
CA CYS A 77 3.18 10.08 -0.84
C CYS A 77 4.35 9.81 0.10
N ILE A 78 4.92 8.62 -0.01
CA ILE A 78 6.14 8.27 0.71
C ILE A 78 6.96 7.31 -0.13
N ASN A 79 8.28 7.44 -0.07
CA ASN A 79 9.18 6.50 -0.71
C ASN A 79 9.88 5.67 0.35
N ILE A 80 9.64 4.37 0.34
CA ILE A 80 10.27 3.43 1.26
C ILE A 80 11.46 2.82 0.54
N LYS A 81 12.66 3.03 1.08
CA LYS A 81 13.89 2.53 0.46
C LYS A 81 13.96 1.00 0.53
N ALA A 82 14.66 0.41 -0.42
CA ALA A 82 14.94 -1.01 -0.40
C ALA A 82 15.50 -1.42 0.97
N LYS A 83 15.01 -2.53 1.49
CA LYS A 83 15.42 -3.13 2.77
C LYS A 83 15.09 -2.31 4.02
N GLN A 84 14.38 -1.21 3.87
CA GLN A 84 13.89 -0.44 5.02
C GLN A 84 12.73 -1.19 5.66
N LYS A 85 12.88 -1.58 6.91
CA LYS A 85 11.83 -2.30 7.64
C LYS A 85 10.63 -1.41 7.89
N HIS A 86 9.46 -1.93 7.57
CA HIS A 86 8.21 -1.21 7.77
C HIS A 86 7.05 -2.18 7.91
N ARG A 87 5.95 -1.68 8.45
CA ARG A 87 4.71 -2.44 8.59
C ARG A 87 3.53 -1.51 8.58
N VAL A 88 2.37 -2.07 8.26
CA VAL A 88 1.11 -1.33 8.32
C VAL A 88 0.56 -1.50 9.73
N LYS A 89 0.57 -0.43 10.49
CA LYS A 89 0.05 -0.45 11.86
C LYS A 89 -1.46 -0.33 11.90
N PHE A 90 -2.03 0.42 10.95
CA PHE A 90 -3.46 0.71 10.95
C PHE A 90 -3.95 1.08 9.56
N THR A 91 -5.13 0.63 9.20
CA THR A 91 -5.88 1.15 8.04
C THR A 91 -7.31 1.45 8.48
N SER A 92 -7.96 2.38 7.79
CA SER A 92 -9.30 2.83 8.13
C SER A 92 -10.28 1.67 8.26
N LEU A 93 -11.11 1.71 9.30
CA LEU A 93 -12.14 0.71 9.55
C LEU A 93 -13.49 1.07 8.90
N ASN A 94 -13.66 2.32 8.51
CA ASN A 94 -14.95 2.85 8.05
C ASN A 94 -15.04 2.99 6.54
N GLU A 95 -13.92 2.88 5.84
CA GLU A 95 -13.88 3.02 4.39
C GLU A 95 -12.69 2.24 3.84
N PRO A 96 -12.72 1.85 2.57
CA PRO A 96 -11.57 1.22 1.95
C PRO A 96 -10.38 2.18 1.89
N THR A 97 -9.19 1.65 2.10
CA THR A 97 -7.95 2.39 1.89
C THR A 97 -7.36 1.92 0.57
N ILE A 98 -7.16 2.85 -0.34
CA ILE A 98 -6.69 2.55 -1.70
C ILE A 98 -5.28 3.10 -1.85
N TRP A 99 -4.35 2.20 -2.13
CA TRP A 99 -2.94 2.51 -2.28
C TRP A 99 -2.52 2.33 -3.73
N PHE A 100 -1.68 3.23 -4.19
CA PHE A 100 -0.97 3.07 -5.46
C PHE A 100 0.49 2.87 -5.11
N ALA A 101 1.05 1.74 -5.53
CA ALA A 101 2.41 1.37 -5.17
C ALA A 101 3.25 1.07 -6.40
N VAL A 102 4.47 1.61 -6.42
CA VAL A 102 5.45 1.33 -7.46
C VAL A 102 6.67 0.70 -6.78
N PHE A 103 6.96 -0.53 -7.16
CA PHE A 103 8.15 -1.26 -6.69
C PHE A 103 9.23 -1.14 -7.76
N TYR A 104 10.42 -0.69 -7.37
CA TYR A 104 11.48 -0.41 -8.34
C TYR A 104 12.88 -0.64 -7.79
#